data_277288eacb0743fbbe41fb8dcf112b87
#
_entry.id   277288eacb0743fbbe41fb8dcf112b87
#
_cell.length_a   1.000
_cell.length_b   1.000
_cell.length_c   1.000
_cell.angle_alpha   90.00
_cell.angle_beta   90.00
_cell.angle_gamma   90.00
#
_symmetry.space_group_name_H-M   'P 1'
#
loop_
_entity.id
_entity.type
_entity.pdbx_description
1 polymer ?
#
loop_
_entity_poly.entity_id
_entity_poly.type
_entity_poly.pdbx_seq_one_letter_code
_entity_poly.pdbx_strand_id
1 'polypeptide(L)'
;MEHANDEFRELTLLEQIESDPDVNQSTLAHQLGVAVGTVNWHLKRLIAKGAVKVSRAERKKLRYIITPEGIALRARLAVNYVETSFSLYRKTRQRVKERLADLRRDGHDRAAPRGPRPRPP
;
A
#
# COMPACT_ATOMS: atom_id res chain seq x y z
N MET A 1 5.63 -10.48 0.50
CA MET A 1 4.81 -9.83 1.50
C MET A 1 5.51 -8.70 2.18
N GLU A 2 6.63 -8.96 2.82
CA GLU A 2 7.39 -7.90 3.45
C GLU A 2 7.85 -6.84 2.47
N HIS A 3 8.25 -7.24 1.27
CA HIS A 3 8.69 -6.29 0.25
C HIS A 3 7.56 -5.34 -0.17
N ALA A 4 6.35 -5.86 -0.30
CA ALA A 4 5.21 -5.03 -0.68
C ALA A 4 4.89 -4.01 0.41
N ASN A 5 4.98 -4.43 1.69
CA ASN A 5 4.75 -3.51 2.80
C ASN A 5 5.85 -2.46 2.90
N ASP A 6 7.10 -2.87 2.67
CA ASP A 6 8.23 -1.95 2.70
C ASP A 6 8.12 -0.93 1.57
N GLU A 7 7.75 -1.38 0.37
CA GLU A 7 7.57 -0.48 -0.75
C GLU A 7 6.44 0.51 -0.51
N PHE A 8 5.34 0.05 0.06
CA PHE A 8 4.22 0.92 0.40
C PHE A 8 4.63 1.95 1.44
N ARG A 9 5.39 1.53 2.45
CA ARG A 9 5.88 2.45 3.49
C ARG A 9 6.83 3.47 2.91
N GLU A 10 7.74 3.05 2.04
CA GLU A 10 8.67 3.97 1.39
C GLU A 10 7.93 4.97 0.51
N LEU A 11 6.95 4.50 -0.25
CA LEU A 11 6.12 5.38 -1.08
C LEU A 11 5.41 6.42 -0.22
N THR A 12 4.78 5.98 0.87
CA THR A 12 4.07 6.89 1.75
C THR A 12 5.01 7.90 2.38
N LEU A 13 6.19 7.46 2.82
CA LEU A 13 7.16 8.38 3.41
C LEU A 13 7.62 9.43 2.41
N LEU A 14 7.91 9.01 1.18
CA LEU A 14 8.33 9.95 0.14
C LEU A 14 7.22 10.96 -0.18
N GLU A 15 5.99 10.51 -0.25
CA GLU A 15 4.85 11.38 -0.50
C GLU A 15 4.66 12.39 0.63
N GLN A 16 4.78 11.94 1.87
CA GLN A 16 4.61 12.82 3.02
C GLN A 16 5.73 13.85 3.12
N ILE A 17 6.96 13.43 2.85
CA ILE A 17 8.10 14.35 2.86
C ILE A 17 7.97 15.38 1.76
N GLU A 18 7.51 14.97 0.59
CA GLU A 18 7.31 15.88 -0.52
C GLU A 18 6.23 16.93 -0.19
N SER A 19 5.16 16.50 0.47
CA SER A 19 4.06 17.38 0.84
C SER A 19 4.41 18.31 1.99
N ASP A 20 5.20 17.83 2.95
CA ASP A 20 5.54 18.59 4.15
C ASP A 20 6.96 18.30 4.59
N PRO A 21 7.93 19.13 4.17
CA PRO A 21 9.32 18.92 4.56
C PRO A 21 9.57 19.03 6.07
N ASP A 22 8.65 19.62 6.80
CA ASP A 22 8.78 19.79 8.24
C ASP A 22 8.16 18.66 9.03
N VAL A 23 7.65 17.63 8.36
CA VAL A 23 7.05 16.51 9.02
C VAL A 23 8.10 15.79 9.88
N ASN A 24 7.69 15.34 11.06
CA ASN A 24 8.61 14.65 11.95
C ASN A 24 8.33 13.14 11.95
N GLN A 25 9.24 12.39 12.55
CA GLN A 25 9.14 10.94 12.55
C GLN A 25 7.92 10.44 13.33
N SER A 26 7.54 11.13 14.39
CA SER A 26 6.35 10.74 15.16
C SER A 26 5.08 10.85 14.34
N THR A 27 4.94 11.92 13.58
CA THR A 27 3.80 12.12 12.69
C THR A 27 3.78 11.06 11.61
N LEU A 28 4.94 10.77 11.00
CA LEU A 28 5.05 9.74 9.98
C LEU A 28 4.68 8.36 10.53
N ALA A 29 5.14 8.06 11.74
CA ALA A 29 4.85 6.80 12.38
C ALA A 29 3.35 6.65 12.65
N HIS A 30 2.73 7.73 13.11
CA HIS A 30 1.29 7.73 13.36
C HIS A 30 0.52 7.50 12.07
N GLN A 31 0.89 8.19 11.01
CA GLN A 31 0.22 8.05 9.72
C GLN A 31 0.37 6.66 9.12
N LEU A 32 1.52 6.04 9.33
CA LEU A 32 1.78 4.69 8.81
C LEU A 32 1.28 3.60 9.74
N GLY A 33 0.92 3.94 10.97
CA GLY A 33 0.50 2.95 11.95
C GLY A 33 1.63 2.04 12.40
N VAL A 34 2.85 2.57 12.45
CA VAL A 34 4.04 1.79 12.84
C VAL A 34 4.79 2.52 13.94
N ALA A 35 5.78 1.84 14.52
CA ALA A 35 6.62 2.44 15.55
C ALA A 35 7.57 3.46 14.93
N VAL A 36 7.99 4.45 15.73
CA VAL A 36 8.94 5.47 15.30
C VAL A 36 10.24 4.84 14.83
N GLY A 37 10.69 3.77 15.50
CA GLY A 37 11.90 3.07 15.08
C GLY A 37 11.80 2.49 13.68
N THR A 38 10.62 2.05 13.27
CA THR A 38 10.39 1.55 11.91
C THR A 38 10.54 2.68 10.90
N VAL A 39 9.97 3.85 11.20
CA VAL A 39 10.12 5.03 10.34
C VAL A 39 11.57 5.41 10.22
N ASN A 40 12.29 5.45 11.34
CA ASN A 40 13.71 5.80 11.34
C ASN A 40 14.51 4.84 10.47
N TRP A 41 14.22 3.55 10.54
CA TRP A 41 14.88 2.54 9.74
C TRP A 41 14.64 2.78 8.23
N HIS A 42 13.41 3.04 7.85
CA HIS A 42 13.10 3.32 6.45
C HIS A 42 13.75 4.62 5.97
N LEU A 43 13.75 5.66 6.81
CA LEU A 43 14.36 6.93 6.46
C LEU A 43 15.86 6.77 6.25
N LYS A 44 16.54 6.00 7.09
CA LYS A 44 17.96 5.75 6.92
C LYS A 44 18.24 5.05 5.60
N ARG A 45 17.40 4.12 5.21
CA ARG A 45 17.54 3.44 3.92
C ARG A 45 17.32 4.40 2.76
N LEU A 46 16.32 5.26 2.84
CA LEU A 46 16.04 6.24 1.79
C LEU A 46 17.20 7.24 1.65
N ILE A 47 17.78 7.64 2.78
CA ILE A 47 18.95 8.51 2.77
C ILE A 47 20.13 7.80 2.13
N ALA A 48 20.36 6.54 2.48
CA ALA A 48 21.46 5.77 1.91
C ALA A 48 21.29 5.58 0.39
N LYS A 49 20.07 5.48 -0.09
CA LYS A 49 19.80 5.38 -1.53
C LYS A 49 19.90 6.72 -2.25
N GLY A 50 20.07 7.79 -1.52
CA GLY A 50 20.10 9.13 -2.12
C GLY A 50 18.72 9.69 -2.44
N ALA A 51 17.66 9.05 -1.97
CA ALA A 51 16.29 9.48 -2.26
C ALA A 51 15.84 10.62 -1.36
N VAL A 52 16.41 10.73 -0.16
CA VAL A 52 16.08 11.75 0.81
C VAL A 52 17.35 12.36 1.35
N LYS A 53 17.36 13.67 1.54
CA LYS A 53 18.42 14.39 2.19
C LYS A 53 17.94 14.88 3.53
N VAL A 54 18.83 14.91 4.52
CA VAL A 54 18.52 15.48 5.81
C VAL A 54 19.23 16.81 5.90
N SER A 55 18.47 17.86 6.20
CA SER A 55 19.04 19.18 6.45
C SER A 55 18.72 19.58 7.87
N ARG A 56 19.67 20.21 8.52
CA ARG A 56 19.42 20.71 9.86
C ARG A 56 18.87 22.13 9.74
N ALA A 57 17.59 22.26 10.04
CA ALA A 57 16.98 23.56 10.14
C ALA A 57 17.28 24.13 11.53
N GLU A 58 16.65 25.20 11.92
CA GLU A 58 16.94 25.88 13.18
C GLU A 58 16.95 24.95 14.38
N ARG A 59 17.89 25.18 15.29
CA ARG A 59 17.90 24.58 16.64
C ARG A 59 17.66 23.05 16.67
N LYS A 60 18.50 22.31 15.98
CA LYS A 60 18.44 20.83 16.02
C LYS A 60 17.22 20.21 15.34
N LYS A 61 16.38 21.01 14.72
CA LYS A 61 15.24 20.48 13.99
C LYS A 61 15.73 19.92 12.67
N LEU A 62 15.38 18.66 12.41
CA LEU A 62 15.74 18.00 11.16
C LEU A 62 14.66 18.26 10.13
N ARG A 63 15.09 18.53 8.91
CA ARG A 63 14.19 18.69 7.78
C ARG A 63 14.54 17.64 6.75
N TYR A 64 13.55 16.90 6.28
CA TYR A 64 13.76 15.90 5.26
C TYR A 64 13.39 16.51 3.91
N ILE A 65 14.24 16.30 2.92
CA ILE A 65 14.05 16.86 1.59
C ILE A 65 14.11 15.71 0.60
N ILE A 66 13.08 15.62 -0.27
CA ILE A 66 13.11 14.62 -1.33
C ILE A 66 14.03 15.10 -2.43
N THR A 67 14.89 14.21 -2.91
CA THR A 67 15.82 14.52 -3.99
C THR A 67 15.20 14.17 -5.34
N PRO A 68 15.83 14.56 -6.47
CA PRO A 68 15.37 14.09 -7.78
C PRO A 68 15.33 12.57 -7.86
N GLU A 69 16.30 11.89 -7.25
CA GLU A 69 16.31 10.43 -7.17
C GLU A 69 15.13 9.92 -6.35
N GLY A 70 14.75 10.66 -5.32
CA GLY A 70 13.59 10.33 -4.50
C GLY A 70 12.28 10.50 -5.25
N ILE A 71 12.19 11.52 -6.09
CA ILE A 71 11.02 11.74 -6.93
C ILE A 71 10.88 10.59 -7.92
N ALA A 72 11.98 10.19 -8.54
CA ALA A 72 11.98 9.06 -9.47
C ALA A 72 11.60 7.76 -8.76
N LEU A 73 12.12 7.55 -7.57
CA LEU A 73 11.77 6.37 -6.77
C LEU A 73 10.29 6.38 -6.40
N ARG A 74 9.78 7.54 -5.97
CA ARG A 74 8.37 7.67 -5.63
C ARG A 74 7.48 7.31 -6.82
N ALA A 75 7.83 7.81 -8.00
CA ALA A 75 7.06 7.53 -9.21
C ALA A 75 7.06 6.03 -9.53
N ARG A 76 8.23 5.39 -9.43
CA ARG A 76 8.35 3.96 -9.70
C ARG A 76 7.56 3.13 -8.68
N LEU A 77 7.64 3.49 -7.41
CA LEU A 77 6.90 2.79 -6.37
C LEU A 77 5.39 2.96 -6.55
N ALA A 78 4.96 4.14 -6.96
CA ALA A 78 3.54 4.38 -7.24
C ALA A 78 3.04 3.51 -8.38
N VAL A 79 3.82 3.38 -9.45
CA VAL A 79 3.47 2.53 -10.57
C VAL A 79 3.41 1.06 -10.12
N ASN A 80 4.40 0.62 -9.36
CA ASN A 80 4.43 -0.75 -8.85
C ASN A 80 3.22 -1.03 -7.94
N TYR A 81 2.85 -0.07 -7.13
CA TYR A 81 1.71 -0.21 -6.24
C TYR A 81 0.41 -0.36 -7.04
N VAL A 82 0.24 0.46 -8.06
CA VAL A 82 -0.94 0.41 -8.92
C VAL A 82 -1.00 -0.93 -9.66
N GLU A 83 0.13 -1.37 -10.23
CA GLU A 83 0.19 -2.64 -10.94
C GLU A 83 -0.13 -3.82 -10.01
N THR A 84 0.41 -3.80 -8.80
CA THR A 84 0.13 -4.83 -7.80
C THR A 84 -1.35 -4.85 -7.44
N SER A 85 -1.93 -3.68 -7.25
CA SER A 85 -3.34 -3.54 -6.91
C SER A 85 -4.23 -4.08 -8.03
N PHE A 86 -3.92 -3.76 -9.28
CA PHE A 86 -4.67 -4.29 -10.41
C PHE A 86 -4.53 -5.80 -10.55
N SER A 87 -3.33 -6.31 -10.32
CA SER A 87 -3.09 -7.75 -10.36
C SER A 87 -3.94 -8.47 -9.31
N LEU A 88 -3.96 -7.95 -8.10
CA LEU A 88 -4.78 -8.51 -7.02
C LEU A 88 -6.26 -8.42 -7.35
N TYR A 89 -6.69 -7.30 -7.91
CA TYR A 89 -8.06 -7.12 -8.32
C TYR A 89 -8.47 -8.17 -9.36
N ARG A 90 -7.63 -8.38 -10.37
CA ARG A 90 -7.90 -9.37 -11.40
C ARG A 90 -7.98 -10.79 -10.83
N LYS A 91 -7.08 -11.13 -9.94
CA LYS A 91 -7.09 -12.44 -9.28
C LYS A 91 -8.33 -12.64 -8.45
N THR A 92 -8.70 -11.63 -7.67
CA THR A 92 -9.90 -11.69 -6.85
C THR A 92 -11.15 -11.83 -7.71
N ARG A 93 -11.20 -11.06 -8.79
CA ARG A 93 -12.32 -11.13 -9.72
C ARG A 93 -12.46 -12.52 -10.34
N GLN A 94 -11.33 -13.12 -10.71
CA GLN A 94 -11.31 -14.45 -11.27
C GLN A 94 -11.81 -15.48 -10.26
N ARG A 95 -11.36 -15.40 -9.02
CA ARG A 95 -11.80 -16.27 -7.96
C ARG A 95 -13.30 -16.16 -7.71
N VAL A 96 -13.81 -14.94 -7.71
CA VAL A 96 -15.23 -14.70 -7.53
C VAL A 96 -16.02 -15.34 -8.67
N LYS A 97 -15.55 -15.17 -9.89
CA LYS A 97 -16.21 -15.75 -11.05
C LYS A 97 -16.24 -17.28 -10.97
N GLU A 98 -15.12 -17.88 -10.60
CA GLU A 98 -15.03 -19.32 -10.45
C GLU A 98 -15.94 -19.82 -9.35
N ARG A 99 -15.99 -19.09 -8.23
CA ARG A 99 -16.84 -19.46 -7.12
C ARG A 99 -18.31 -19.37 -7.49
N LEU A 100 -18.68 -18.33 -8.19
CA LEU A 100 -20.04 -18.17 -8.66
C LEU A 100 -20.43 -19.25 -9.66
N ALA A 101 -19.51 -19.64 -10.53
CA ALA A 101 -19.73 -20.73 -11.45
C ALA A 101 -19.97 -22.06 -10.72
N ASP A 102 -19.14 -22.33 -9.70
CA ASP A 102 -19.31 -23.51 -8.88
C ASP A 102 -20.64 -23.52 -8.14
N LEU A 103 -20.98 -22.40 -7.54
CA LEU A 103 -22.27 -22.28 -6.84
C LEU A 103 -23.44 -22.43 -7.79
N ARG A 104 -23.30 -21.92 -8.98
CA ARG A 104 -24.32 -22.02 -9.99
C ARG A 104 -24.52 -23.48 -10.42
N ARG A 105 -23.44 -24.22 -10.59
CA ARG A 105 -23.50 -25.64 -10.90
C ARG A 105 -24.15 -26.42 -9.78
N ASP A 106 -23.72 -26.16 -8.55
CA ASP A 106 -24.30 -26.82 -7.39
C ASP A 106 -25.78 -26.49 -7.26
N GLY A 107 -26.09 -25.22 -7.40
CA GLY A 107 -27.47 -24.77 -7.33
C GLY A 107 -28.33 -25.35 -8.43
N HIS A 108 -27.75 -25.55 -9.60
CA HIS A 108 -28.45 -26.13 -10.71
C HIS A 108 -28.80 -27.59 -10.42
N ASP A 109 -27.86 -28.34 -9.91
CA ASP A 109 -28.05 -29.74 -9.56
C ASP A 109 -29.05 -29.89 -8.43
N ARG A 110 -29.03 -29.01 -7.48
CA ARG A 110 -29.87 -29.06 -6.31
C ARG A 110 -31.22 -28.42 -6.54
N ALA A 111 -31.26 -27.43 -7.35
CA ALA A 111 -32.48 -26.68 -7.57
C ALA A 111 -33.54 -27.46 -8.29
N ALA A 112 -33.11 -28.38 -9.12
CA ALA A 112 -34.08 -29.18 -9.83
C ALA A 112 -35.10 -29.82 -8.91
N PRO A 113 -34.64 -30.46 -7.85
CA PRO A 113 -35.64 -31.04 -6.95
C PRO A 113 -36.24 -30.01 -6.04
N ARG A 114 -35.63 -28.86 -5.86
CA ARG A 114 -36.02 -27.96 -4.94
C ARG A 114 -37.04 -27.08 -5.36
N GLY A 115 -37.24 -26.87 -6.33
CA GLY A 115 -38.25 -26.05 -6.68
C GLY A 115 -38.21 -24.83 -5.90
N PRO A 116 -39.18 -24.35 -5.62
CA PRO A 116 -39.24 -23.07 -5.17
C PRO A 116 -38.93 -22.87 -3.85
N ARG A 117 -38.65 -22.57 -3.49
CA ARG A 117 -38.31 -22.22 -2.41
C ARG A 117 -39.00 -21.38 -1.94
N PRO A 118 -39.49 -21.36 -1.55
CA PRO A 118 -40.19 -20.71 -1.28
C PRO A 118 -40.19 -19.82 -0.69
N ARG A 119 -40.41 -19.54 -0.57
CA ARG A 119 -40.47 -18.76 -0.03
C ARG A 119 -41.25 -18.44 0.25
N PRO A 120 -41.47 -18.51 0.38
CA PRO A 120 -42.03 -18.37 0.71
C PRO A 120 -42.63 -18.30 0.75
N PRO A 121 -42.85 -18.40 0.82
CA PRO A 121 -43.74 -18.23 0.95
C PRO A 121 -44.30 -18.22 1.50
#